data_87910fb93225a7d028b5a684e847873c
#
_entry.id   87910fb93225a7d028b5a684e847873c
#
_cell.length_a   1.000
_cell.length_b   1.000
_cell.length_c   1.000
_cell.angle_alpha   90.00
_cell.angle_beta   90.00
_cell.angle_gamma   90.00
#
_symmetry.space_group_name_H-M   'P 1'
#
loop_
_entity.id
_entity.type
_entity.pdbx_description
1 polymer ?
#
loop_
_entity_poly.entity_id
_entity_poly.type
_entity_poly.pdbx_seq_one_letter_code
_entity_poly.pdbx_strand_id
1 'polypeptide(L)'
;APGYNRVEQTLAVPLPEGLIEIRLAPFSPRALYLSFYGVGSKALRDPALKMIEETELNALVIDVKGDRGMIPYRSTVPLAAEVGVQRIITVRGIDGLLAAFKEKGIYTIARIVVFKDDLLATARPDLAVKTPAGEPWRDRERLAWVDPFRKEVWDYNIQIAEEAAKLGFDEIQFDYVRFPDSRSPRFSQPSTEEGRVKAIAGFLQEARGRLAPYNVFVAADIFGYVCWNLNDTDIGQKLDPIASAVDYLSPMLYPSGFQFGIPGYRNPVQNP
;
A
#
# COMPACT_ATOMS: atom_id res chain seq x y z
N ALA A 1 -4.64 -9.06 16.27
CA ALA A 1 -5.68 -9.66 15.42
C ALA A 1 -6.36 -8.55 14.61
N PRO A 2 -6.70 -8.75 13.32
CA PRO A 2 -7.48 -7.79 12.54
C PRO A 2 -8.80 -7.42 13.26
N GLY A 3 -9.20 -6.14 13.16
CA GLY A 3 -10.37 -5.62 13.90
C GLY A 3 -10.11 -5.26 15.37
N TYR A 4 -8.86 -5.31 15.80
CA TYR A 4 -8.45 -4.96 17.16
C TYR A 4 -7.20 -4.10 17.16
N ASN A 5 -7.02 -3.31 18.22
CA ASN A 5 -5.77 -2.59 18.43
C ASN A 5 -4.59 -3.55 18.60
N ARG A 6 -3.44 -3.12 18.12
CA ARG A 6 -2.16 -3.80 18.35
C ARG A 6 -1.82 -3.76 19.85
N VAL A 7 -1.38 -4.90 20.39
CA VAL A 7 -0.92 -5.03 21.78
C VAL A 7 0.49 -5.61 21.79
N GLU A 8 1.34 -5.02 22.59
CA GLU A 8 2.67 -5.54 22.92
C GLU A 8 2.75 -5.73 24.43
N GLN A 9 3.21 -6.89 24.86
CA GLN A 9 3.39 -7.22 26.28
C GLN A 9 4.75 -7.84 26.51
N THR A 10 5.51 -7.28 27.44
CA THR A 10 6.77 -7.86 27.88
C THR A 10 6.50 -8.84 29.02
N LEU A 11 6.97 -10.07 28.86
CA LEU A 11 6.89 -11.10 29.88
C LEU A 11 8.26 -11.34 30.50
N ALA A 12 8.28 -11.51 31.84
CA ALA A 12 9.50 -11.88 32.53
C ALA A 12 9.86 -13.36 32.28
N VAL A 13 11.16 -13.66 32.31
CA VAL A 13 11.67 -15.04 32.22
C VAL A 13 12.12 -15.46 33.63
N PRO A 14 11.71 -16.63 34.15
CA PRO A 14 10.86 -17.65 33.52
C PRO A 14 9.42 -17.18 33.31
N LEU A 15 8.75 -17.72 32.30
CA LEU A 15 7.36 -17.40 32.03
C LEU A 15 6.47 -17.80 33.22
N PRO A 16 5.42 -17.02 33.54
CA PRO A 16 4.47 -17.37 34.59
C PRO A 16 3.82 -18.72 34.31
N GLU A 17 3.62 -19.51 35.37
CA GLU A 17 2.84 -20.75 35.26
C GLU A 17 1.37 -20.43 34.97
N GLY A 18 0.78 -21.13 34.00
CA GLY A 18 -0.64 -21.01 33.64
C GLY A 18 -0.90 -20.27 32.31
N LEU A 19 -2.15 -19.87 32.12
CA LEU A 19 -2.59 -19.16 30.92
C LEU A 19 -2.20 -17.68 30.97
N ILE A 20 -1.61 -17.20 29.89
CA ILE A 20 -1.38 -15.77 29.67
C ILE A 20 -2.60 -15.22 28.94
N GLU A 21 -3.39 -14.40 29.63
CA GLU A 21 -4.56 -13.73 29.03
C GLU A 21 -4.11 -12.39 28.41
N ILE A 22 -4.38 -12.21 27.13
CA ILE A 22 -4.18 -10.93 26.42
C ILE A 22 -5.55 -10.42 25.97
N ARG A 23 -5.97 -9.27 26.51
CA ARG A 23 -7.22 -8.60 26.13
C ARG A 23 -6.98 -7.63 25.01
N LEU A 24 -7.71 -7.82 23.90
CA LEU A 24 -7.67 -6.95 22.75
C LEU A 24 -8.88 -6.01 22.78
N ALA A 25 -8.65 -4.71 22.54
CA ALA A 25 -9.70 -3.71 22.36
C ALA A 25 -10.14 -3.68 20.88
N PRO A 26 -11.46 -3.81 20.58
CA PRO A 26 -11.96 -3.67 19.22
C PRO A 26 -11.55 -2.31 18.61
N PHE A 27 -11.16 -2.31 17.33
CA PHE A 27 -10.76 -1.12 16.61
C PHE A 27 -11.17 -1.20 15.14
N SER A 28 -11.72 -0.11 14.62
CA SER A 28 -12.07 0.06 13.22
C SER A 28 -11.48 1.37 12.72
N PRO A 29 -10.47 1.35 11.84
CA PRO A 29 -9.86 2.56 11.31
C PRO A 29 -10.84 3.33 10.42
N ARG A 30 -11.01 4.62 10.70
CA ARG A 30 -11.72 5.60 9.88
C ARG A 30 -10.75 6.70 9.53
N ALA A 31 -10.14 6.60 8.34
CA ALA A 31 -8.96 7.35 7.97
C ALA A 31 -9.24 8.52 7.03
N LEU A 32 -8.44 9.59 7.17
CA LEU A 32 -8.22 10.58 6.14
C LEU A 32 -6.91 10.28 5.40
N TYR A 33 -6.86 10.65 4.13
CA TYR A 33 -5.68 10.48 3.31
C TYR A 33 -4.84 11.76 3.23
N LEU A 34 -3.53 11.61 3.45
CA LEU A 34 -2.53 12.64 3.25
C LEU A 34 -1.52 12.21 2.18
N SER A 35 -1.55 12.90 1.05
CA SER A 35 -0.62 12.66 -0.05
C SER A 35 0.83 12.99 0.34
N PHE A 36 1.79 12.63 -0.53
CA PHE A 36 3.20 13.01 -0.45
C PHE A 36 3.42 14.49 -0.07
N TYR A 37 2.65 15.40 -0.64
CA TYR A 37 2.71 16.83 -0.29
C TYR A 37 1.91 17.17 0.97
N GLY A 38 0.76 16.51 1.15
CA GLY A 38 -0.15 16.76 2.27
C GLY A 38 0.49 16.49 3.62
N VAL A 39 1.23 15.39 3.75
CA VAL A 39 1.89 15.02 5.01
C VAL A 39 2.97 16.03 5.42
N GLY A 40 3.68 16.62 4.46
CA GLY A 40 4.72 17.64 4.71
C GLY A 40 4.19 19.06 4.93
N SER A 41 2.95 19.34 4.53
CA SER A 41 2.35 20.69 4.58
C SER A 41 1.50 20.87 5.82
N LYS A 42 1.89 21.81 6.72
CA LYS A 42 1.04 22.17 7.86
C LYS A 42 -0.34 22.64 7.41
N ALA A 43 -0.42 23.42 6.33
CA ALA A 43 -1.69 23.95 5.81
C ALA A 43 -2.69 22.86 5.38
N LEU A 44 -2.19 21.69 4.96
CA LEU A 44 -3.02 20.54 4.57
C LEU A 44 -3.21 19.55 5.74
N ARG A 45 -2.18 19.36 6.54
CA ARG A 45 -2.18 18.41 7.65
C ARG A 45 -2.98 18.89 8.85
N ASP A 46 -2.82 20.16 9.26
CA ASP A 46 -3.48 20.67 10.47
C ASP A 46 -5.02 20.64 10.38
N PRO A 47 -5.67 20.98 9.25
CA PRO A 47 -7.11 20.76 9.08
C PRO A 47 -7.52 19.28 9.17
N ALA A 48 -6.71 18.36 8.65
CA ALA A 48 -6.99 16.92 8.75
C ALA A 48 -6.92 16.44 10.22
N LEU A 49 -5.91 16.89 10.98
CA LEU A 49 -5.80 16.60 12.41
C LEU A 49 -6.97 17.17 13.20
N LYS A 50 -7.36 18.40 12.91
CA LYS A 50 -8.55 19.03 13.54
C LYS A 50 -9.81 18.21 13.25
N MET A 51 -9.99 17.74 12.02
CA MET A 51 -11.15 16.92 11.67
C MET A 51 -11.16 15.60 12.44
N ILE A 52 -10.00 14.96 12.66
CA ILE A 52 -9.90 13.77 13.51
C ILE A 52 -10.27 14.09 14.96
N GLU A 53 -9.83 15.24 15.49
CA GLU A 53 -10.16 15.66 16.87
C GLU A 53 -11.66 15.97 17.07
N GLU A 54 -12.36 16.43 16.02
CA GLU A 54 -13.74 16.89 16.10
C GLU A 54 -14.78 15.83 15.62
N THR A 55 -14.33 14.69 15.12
CA THR A 55 -15.22 13.67 14.53
C THR A 55 -14.88 12.26 15.00
N GLU A 56 -15.55 11.27 14.43
CA GLU A 56 -15.27 9.85 14.67
C GLU A 56 -14.06 9.29 13.90
N LEU A 57 -13.36 10.14 13.14
CA LEU A 57 -12.13 9.76 12.45
C LEU A 57 -11.03 9.49 13.47
N ASN A 58 -10.22 8.46 13.22
CA ASN A 58 -9.22 7.99 14.18
C ASN A 58 -7.90 7.56 13.54
N ALA A 59 -7.78 7.73 12.21
CA ALA A 59 -6.64 7.25 11.47
C ALA A 59 -6.20 8.19 10.35
N LEU A 60 -4.96 8.04 9.89
CA LEU A 60 -4.38 8.71 8.72
C LEU A 60 -3.77 7.67 7.78
N VAL A 61 -4.16 7.71 6.51
CA VAL A 61 -3.41 7.08 5.42
C VAL A 61 -2.39 8.09 4.91
N ILE A 62 -1.12 7.72 4.91
CA ILE A 62 0.00 8.59 4.56
C ILE A 62 0.78 7.97 3.40
N ASP A 63 1.00 8.71 2.32
CA ASP A 63 1.89 8.30 1.26
C ASP A 63 3.33 8.20 1.76
N VAL A 64 3.79 6.96 1.97
CA VAL A 64 5.20 6.63 2.18
C VAL A 64 5.92 6.52 0.83
N LYS A 65 5.26 5.95 -0.18
CA LYS A 65 5.73 5.98 -1.56
C LYS A 65 4.53 6.20 -2.50
N GLY A 66 4.51 7.35 -3.18
CA GLY A 66 3.45 7.70 -4.12
C GLY A 66 3.64 7.08 -5.51
N ASP A 67 2.70 7.33 -6.42
CA ASP A 67 2.61 6.76 -7.79
C ASP A 67 3.72 7.24 -8.75
N ARG A 68 4.46 8.27 -8.38
CA ARG A 68 5.69 8.70 -9.09
C ARG A 68 6.95 8.05 -8.53
N GLY A 69 6.85 7.24 -7.48
CA GLY A 69 7.97 6.61 -6.79
C GLY A 69 8.62 7.49 -5.72
N MET A 70 8.14 8.72 -5.48
CA MET A 70 8.71 9.64 -4.49
C MET A 70 8.39 9.22 -3.06
N ILE A 71 9.39 9.38 -2.16
CA ILE A 71 9.28 9.16 -0.71
C ILE A 71 9.41 10.50 0.00
N PRO A 72 8.49 10.87 0.94
CA PRO A 72 8.44 12.21 1.54
C PRO A 72 9.56 12.50 2.54
N TYR A 73 10.29 11.51 2.99
CA TYR A 73 11.35 11.60 3.99
C TYR A 73 12.67 10.96 3.49
N ARG A 74 13.73 11.06 4.27
CA ARG A 74 15.00 10.39 3.96
C ARG A 74 14.89 8.91 4.28
N SER A 75 14.73 8.10 3.24
CA SER A 75 14.75 6.64 3.33
C SER A 75 16.19 6.13 3.44
N THR A 76 16.37 5.07 4.20
CA THR A 76 17.64 4.32 4.34
C THR A 76 17.77 3.18 3.34
N VAL A 77 16.72 2.92 2.54
CA VAL A 77 16.73 1.88 1.51
C VAL A 77 17.71 2.25 0.40
N PRO A 78 18.75 1.43 0.13
CA PRO A 78 19.83 1.80 -0.80
C PRO A 78 19.33 2.15 -2.20
N LEU A 79 18.43 1.35 -2.77
CA LEU A 79 17.90 1.58 -4.11
C LEU A 79 17.05 2.88 -4.18
N ALA A 80 16.40 3.29 -3.08
CA ALA A 80 15.67 4.56 -3.01
C ALA A 80 16.61 5.76 -3.21
N ALA A 81 17.80 5.72 -2.62
CA ALA A 81 18.81 6.75 -2.81
C ALA A 81 19.38 6.73 -4.25
N GLU A 82 19.67 5.54 -4.78
CA GLU A 82 20.22 5.32 -6.12
C GLU A 82 19.30 5.88 -7.21
N VAL A 83 18.00 5.58 -7.15
CA VAL A 83 17.04 6.02 -8.17
C VAL A 83 16.55 7.47 -7.97
N GLY A 84 16.99 8.12 -6.90
CA GLY A 84 16.73 9.54 -6.67
C GLY A 84 15.31 9.87 -6.21
N VAL A 85 14.63 8.96 -5.51
CA VAL A 85 13.27 9.19 -4.98
C VAL A 85 13.22 10.30 -3.91
N GLN A 86 14.38 10.67 -3.36
CA GLN A 86 14.55 11.66 -2.29
C GLN A 86 14.95 13.05 -2.81
N ARG A 87 14.73 13.36 -4.09
CA ARG A 87 15.03 14.69 -4.65
C ARG A 87 14.23 15.81 -3.99
N ILE A 88 13.04 15.48 -3.52
CA ILE A 88 12.16 16.40 -2.78
C ILE A 88 11.84 15.74 -1.45
N ILE A 89 12.23 16.37 -0.34
CA ILE A 89 11.88 15.95 1.01
C ILE A 89 10.82 16.89 1.56
N THR A 90 9.62 16.39 1.78
CA THR A 90 8.52 17.17 2.34
C THR A 90 8.42 17.03 3.87
N VAL A 91 8.96 15.93 4.43
CA VAL A 91 8.99 15.64 5.87
C VAL A 91 10.42 15.46 6.33
N ARG A 92 10.95 16.39 7.13
CA ARG A 92 12.35 16.36 7.61
C ARG A 92 12.55 15.51 8.87
N GLY A 93 11.50 15.24 9.62
CA GLY A 93 11.54 14.49 10.89
C GLY A 93 10.31 13.60 10.98
N ILE A 94 10.31 12.51 10.22
CA ILE A 94 9.17 11.57 10.19
C ILE A 94 8.93 10.93 11.54
N ASP A 95 9.98 10.60 12.29
CA ASP A 95 9.90 9.99 13.62
C ASP A 95 9.12 10.88 14.60
N GLY A 96 9.48 12.17 14.66
CA GLY A 96 8.79 13.14 15.52
C GLY A 96 7.35 13.38 15.11
N LEU A 97 7.06 13.33 13.81
CA LEU A 97 5.71 13.47 13.29
C LEU A 97 4.83 12.27 13.68
N LEU A 98 5.33 11.05 13.52
CA LEU A 98 4.62 9.83 13.89
C LEU A 98 4.43 9.73 15.42
N ALA A 99 5.45 10.13 16.20
CA ALA A 99 5.32 10.21 17.66
C ALA A 99 4.19 11.15 18.08
N ALA A 100 4.09 12.33 17.46
CA ALA A 100 3.01 13.28 17.73
C ALA A 100 1.62 12.74 17.33
N PHE A 101 1.51 11.96 16.26
CA PHE A 101 0.26 11.29 15.90
C PHE A 101 -0.12 10.22 16.92
N LYS A 102 0.87 9.43 17.36
CA LYS A 102 0.68 8.38 18.37
C LYS A 102 0.24 8.96 19.74
N GLU A 103 0.82 10.08 20.17
CA GLU A 103 0.41 10.80 21.38
C GLU A 103 -1.06 11.24 21.34
N LYS A 104 -1.58 11.55 20.15
CA LYS A 104 -2.98 11.88 19.92
C LYS A 104 -3.88 10.64 19.71
N GLY A 105 -3.34 9.43 19.81
CA GLY A 105 -4.09 8.20 19.59
C GLY A 105 -4.48 7.95 18.12
N ILE A 106 -3.80 8.61 17.17
CA ILE A 106 -4.09 8.48 15.74
C ILE A 106 -3.40 7.23 15.20
N TYR A 107 -4.18 6.32 14.62
CA TYR A 107 -3.71 5.15 13.91
C TYR A 107 -3.09 5.54 12.56
N THR A 108 -1.91 5.04 12.24
CA THR A 108 -1.17 5.45 11.05
C THR A 108 -1.01 4.32 10.05
N ILE A 109 -1.43 4.57 8.82
CA ILE A 109 -1.39 3.63 7.70
C ILE A 109 -0.37 4.13 6.67
N ALA A 110 0.70 3.36 6.44
CA ALA A 110 1.71 3.64 5.44
C ALA A 110 1.24 3.15 4.07
N ARG A 111 0.80 4.06 3.19
CA ARG A 111 0.44 3.70 1.82
C ARG A 111 1.68 3.64 0.94
N ILE A 112 1.87 2.51 0.26
CA ILE A 112 3.00 2.24 -0.64
C ILE A 112 2.44 1.83 -2.00
N VAL A 113 2.63 2.67 -3.00
CA VAL A 113 2.34 2.35 -4.41
C VAL A 113 3.42 1.39 -4.93
N VAL A 114 3.02 0.18 -5.36
CA VAL A 114 3.97 -0.91 -5.63
C VAL A 114 4.49 -0.87 -7.06
N PHE A 115 3.65 -1.14 -8.06
CA PHE A 115 4.11 -1.37 -9.42
C PHE A 115 3.98 -0.17 -10.36
N LYS A 116 3.26 0.87 -9.99
CA LYS A 116 3.25 2.15 -10.69
C LYS A 116 4.36 3.04 -10.11
N ASP A 117 5.56 2.99 -10.71
CA ASP A 117 6.75 3.65 -10.18
C ASP A 117 7.60 4.25 -11.31
N ASP A 118 7.33 5.52 -11.60
CA ASP A 118 7.97 6.22 -12.71
C ASP A 118 9.48 6.44 -12.50
N LEU A 119 9.89 6.71 -11.26
CA LEU A 119 11.30 6.94 -10.94
C LEU A 119 12.11 5.65 -11.06
N LEU A 120 11.64 4.56 -10.45
CA LEU A 120 12.33 3.26 -10.54
C LEU A 120 12.37 2.76 -11.98
N ALA A 121 11.25 2.79 -12.70
CA ALA A 121 11.18 2.34 -14.09
C ALA A 121 12.05 3.17 -15.04
N THR A 122 12.27 4.47 -14.73
CA THR A 122 13.11 5.36 -15.53
C THR A 122 14.59 5.15 -15.22
N ALA A 123 14.96 5.02 -13.93
CA ALA A 123 16.33 4.82 -13.49
C ALA A 123 16.84 3.39 -13.79
N ARG A 124 15.94 2.39 -13.71
CA ARG A 124 16.21 0.97 -13.94
C ARG A 124 15.30 0.42 -15.05
N PRO A 125 15.58 0.77 -16.33
CA PRO A 125 14.74 0.29 -17.44
C PRO A 125 14.71 -1.22 -17.59
N ASP A 126 15.68 -1.96 -17.04
CA ASP A 126 15.69 -3.42 -16.95
C ASP A 126 14.56 -3.97 -16.08
N LEU A 127 14.07 -3.20 -15.09
CA LEU A 127 12.94 -3.54 -14.22
C LEU A 127 11.59 -3.03 -14.74
N ALA A 128 11.60 -2.19 -15.78
CA ALA A 128 10.38 -1.57 -16.29
C ALA A 128 9.53 -2.53 -17.12
N VAL A 129 8.22 -2.33 -17.06
CA VAL A 129 7.29 -2.82 -18.08
C VAL A 129 7.63 -2.18 -19.42
N LYS A 130 7.60 -2.95 -20.51
CA LYS A 130 8.09 -2.54 -21.83
C LYS A 130 6.98 -2.29 -22.85
N THR A 131 7.27 -1.43 -23.81
CA THR A 131 6.55 -1.38 -25.09
C THR A 131 7.00 -2.53 -26.01
N PRO A 132 6.29 -2.84 -27.09
CA PRO A 132 6.78 -3.78 -28.10
C PRO A 132 8.15 -3.41 -28.71
N ALA A 133 8.52 -2.12 -28.68
CA ALA A 133 9.82 -1.63 -29.14
C ALA A 133 10.94 -1.77 -28.09
N GLY A 134 10.61 -2.24 -26.87
CA GLY A 134 11.58 -2.44 -25.78
C GLY A 134 11.79 -1.23 -24.87
N GLU A 135 11.14 -0.10 -25.15
CA GLU A 135 11.20 1.10 -24.31
C GLU A 135 10.30 0.96 -23.06
N PRO A 136 10.55 1.69 -21.96
CA PRO A 136 9.65 1.73 -20.81
C PRO A 136 8.23 2.16 -21.22
N TRP A 137 7.26 1.30 -20.91
CA TRP A 137 5.85 1.58 -21.20
C TRP A 137 5.29 2.61 -20.20
N ARG A 138 4.44 3.52 -20.70
CA ARG A 138 3.80 4.57 -19.90
C ARG A 138 2.28 4.51 -20.03
N ASP A 139 1.60 4.72 -18.90
CA ASP A 139 0.15 4.77 -18.85
C ASP A 139 -0.43 6.09 -19.42
N ARG A 140 -1.74 6.30 -19.27
CA ARG A 140 -2.45 7.50 -19.73
C ARG A 140 -1.98 8.78 -19.03
N GLU A 141 -1.44 8.68 -17.81
CA GLU A 141 -0.86 9.77 -17.03
C GLU A 141 0.61 10.02 -17.39
N ARG A 142 1.14 9.28 -18.37
CA ARG A 142 2.54 9.28 -18.81
C ARG A 142 3.53 8.80 -17.74
N LEU A 143 3.05 8.03 -16.76
CA LEU A 143 3.88 7.41 -15.73
C LEU A 143 4.29 6.00 -16.15
N ALA A 144 5.55 5.67 -15.92
CA ALA A 144 6.07 4.35 -16.20
C ALA A 144 5.77 3.39 -15.04
N TRP A 145 5.78 2.10 -15.36
CA TRP A 145 5.48 1.01 -14.44
C TRP A 145 6.66 0.05 -14.39
N VAL A 146 6.86 -0.56 -13.24
CA VAL A 146 7.82 -1.66 -13.04
C VAL A 146 7.12 -3.00 -13.18
N ASP A 147 7.86 -4.01 -13.60
CA ASP A 147 7.34 -5.32 -13.95
C ASP A 147 7.00 -6.15 -12.69
N PRO A 148 5.72 -6.51 -12.47
CA PRO A 148 5.30 -7.27 -11.30
C PRO A 148 5.91 -8.68 -11.20
N PHE A 149 6.51 -9.21 -12.25
CA PHE A 149 7.20 -10.49 -12.21
C PHE A 149 8.64 -10.42 -11.69
N ARG A 150 9.20 -9.21 -11.53
CA ARG A 150 10.58 -9.01 -11.07
C ARG A 150 10.69 -9.04 -9.55
N LYS A 151 11.46 -10.00 -9.05
CA LYS A 151 11.69 -10.14 -7.60
C LYS A 151 12.46 -8.96 -6.99
N GLU A 152 13.34 -8.31 -7.76
CA GLU A 152 14.03 -7.09 -7.33
C GLU A 152 13.06 -5.94 -7.05
N VAL A 153 11.97 -5.84 -7.82
CA VAL A 153 10.89 -4.86 -7.58
C VAL A 153 10.15 -5.19 -6.30
N TRP A 154 9.91 -6.48 -6.03
CA TRP A 154 9.28 -6.92 -4.77
C TRP A 154 10.14 -6.54 -3.58
N ASP A 155 11.42 -6.92 -3.62
CA ASP A 155 12.37 -6.68 -2.54
C ASP A 155 12.49 -5.19 -2.22
N TYR A 156 12.58 -4.32 -3.24
CA TYR A 156 12.59 -2.87 -3.06
C TYR A 156 11.37 -2.35 -2.30
N ASN A 157 10.16 -2.73 -2.72
CA ASN A 157 8.93 -2.27 -2.08
C ASN A 157 8.77 -2.84 -0.66
N ILE A 158 9.20 -4.08 -0.43
CA ILE A 158 9.16 -4.69 0.89
C ILE A 158 10.18 -4.04 1.82
N GLN A 159 11.38 -3.66 1.36
CA GLN A 159 12.34 -2.90 2.18
C GLN A 159 11.77 -1.55 2.62
N ILE A 160 11.04 -0.85 1.74
CA ILE A 160 10.33 0.40 2.11
C ILE A 160 9.25 0.12 3.16
N ALA A 161 8.52 -0.99 3.01
CA ALA A 161 7.50 -1.40 3.99
C ALA A 161 8.11 -1.75 5.36
N GLU A 162 9.24 -2.46 5.38
CA GLU A 162 10.00 -2.75 6.61
C GLU A 162 10.51 -1.47 7.28
N GLU A 163 10.99 -0.50 6.48
CA GLU A 163 11.40 0.81 6.99
C GLU A 163 10.21 1.54 7.63
N ALA A 164 9.05 1.59 6.96
CA ALA A 164 7.84 2.20 7.51
C ALA A 164 7.38 1.52 8.80
N ALA A 165 7.45 0.18 8.86
CA ALA A 165 7.14 -0.57 10.07
C ALA A 165 8.09 -0.23 11.23
N LYS A 166 9.39 -0.09 10.97
CA LYS A 166 10.41 0.34 11.96
C LYS A 166 10.20 1.78 12.44
N LEU A 167 9.70 2.66 11.57
CA LEU A 167 9.35 4.04 11.92
C LEU A 167 8.13 4.14 12.84
N GLY A 168 7.36 3.05 12.98
CA GLY A 168 6.25 2.97 13.94
C GLY A 168 4.86 3.14 13.34
N PHE A 169 4.70 3.01 12.02
CA PHE A 169 3.38 2.86 11.42
C PHE A 169 2.66 1.61 11.96
N ASP A 170 1.34 1.70 12.08
CA ASP A 170 0.52 0.62 12.61
C ASP A 170 0.11 -0.39 11.52
N GLU A 171 0.03 0.07 10.27
CA GLU A 171 -0.40 -0.71 9.11
C GLU A 171 0.40 -0.33 7.86
N ILE A 172 0.68 -1.33 7.03
CA ILE A 172 1.25 -1.17 5.69
C ILE A 172 0.17 -1.48 4.66
N GLN A 173 -0.20 -0.48 3.86
CA GLN A 173 -1.20 -0.59 2.80
C GLN A 173 -0.52 -0.55 1.44
N PHE A 174 -0.62 -1.64 0.68
CA PHE A 174 -0.09 -1.73 -0.68
C PHE A 174 -1.14 -1.33 -1.70
N ASP A 175 -0.87 -0.24 -2.43
CA ASP A 175 -1.69 0.21 -3.55
C ASP A 175 -0.97 -0.02 -4.88
N TYR A 176 -1.72 0.02 -5.99
CA TYR A 176 -1.21 -0.38 -7.32
C TYR A 176 -0.47 -1.73 -7.27
N VAL A 177 -0.90 -2.61 -6.38
CA VAL A 177 -0.46 -4.00 -6.28
C VAL A 177 -1.19 -4.83 -7.34
N ARG A 178 -0.89 -4.48 -8.60
CA ARG A 178 -1.58 -5.00 -9.79
C ARG A 178 -0.77 -4.76 -11.07
N PHE A 179 -1.14 -5.46 -12.13
CA PHE A 179 -0.68 -5.16 -13.48
C PHE A 179 -1.34 -3.89 -14.05
N PRO A 180 -0.70 -3.21 -15.03
CA PRO A 180 -1.36 -2.14 -15.77
C PRO A 180 -2.64 -2.63 -16.45
N ASP A 181 -3.70 -1.83 -16.40
CA ASP A 181 -4.94 -2.08 -17.14
C ASP A 181 -4.74 -1.72 -18.63
N SER A 182 -4.00 -2.56 -19.33
CA SER A 182 -3.70 -2.42 -20.75
C SER A 182 -3.17 -3.73 -21.31
N ARG A 183 -3.51 -4.03 -22.57
CA ARG A 183 -3.01 -5.20 -23.31
C ARG A 183 -1.74 -4.92 -24.14
N SER A 184 -1.31 -3.65 -24.20
CA SER A 184 -0.15 -3.25 -25.00
C SER A 184 1.21 -3.52 -24.33
N PRO A 185 1.35 -3.54 -23.00
CA PRO A 185 2.63 -3.77 -22.33
C PRO A 185 3.21 -5.16 -22.59
N ARG A 186 4.55 -5.23 -22.49
CA ARG A 186 5.33 -6.49 -22.48
C ARG A 186 6.00 -6.63 -21.13
N PHE A 187 5.99 -7.83 -20.61
CA PHE A 187 6.55 -8.20 -19.31
C PHE A 187 7.71 -9.20 -19.50
N SER A 188 8.48 -9.42 -18.45
CA SER A 188 9.58 -10.40 -18.46
C SER A 188 9.12 -11.86 -18.58
N GLN A 189 7.84 -12.11 -18.31
CA GLN A 189 7.20 -13.43 -18.44
C GLN A 189 5.86 -13.31 -19.19
N PRO A 190 5.30 -14.42 -19.71
CA PRO A 190 3.97 -14.42 -20.31
C PRO A 190 2.90 -13.94 -19.29
N SER A 191 2.12 -12.96 -19.70
CA SER A 191 1.06 -12.36 -18.86
C SER A 191 -0.24 -13.17 -18.97
N THR A 192 -0.23 -14.40 -18.43
CA THR A 192 -1.43 -15.23 -18.28
C THR A 192 -2.17 -14.87 -16.99
N GLU A 193 -3.48 -15.15 -16.87
CA GLU A 193 -4.24 -14.95 -15.63
C GLU A 193 -3.56 -15.63 -14.44
N GLU A 194 -3.22 -16.91 -14.57
CA GLU A 194 -2.55 -17.66 -13.52
C GLU A 194 -1.22 -17.01 -13.10
N GLY A 195 -0.39 -16.61 -14.08
CA GLY A 195 0.90 -15.97 -13.84
C GLY A 195 0.74 -14.63 -13.11
N ARG A 196 -0.23 -13.79 -13.54
CA ARG A 196 -0.50 -12.51 -12.90
C ARG A 196 -1.00 -12.68 -11.47
N VAL A 197 -1.98 -13.57 -11.24
CA VAL A 197 -2.52 -13.86 -9.90
C VAL A 197 -1.41 -14.37 -8.97
N LYS A 198 -0.58 -15.29 -9.45
CA LYS A 198 0.56 -15.82 -8.70
C LYS A 198 1.57 -14.73 -8.34
N ALA A 199 1.84 -13.79 -9.25
CA ALA A 199 2.76 -12.69 -8.99
C ALA A 199 2.21 -11.75 -7.90
N ILE A 200 0.94 -11.33 -7.99
CA ILE A 200 0.35 -10.41 -7.03
C ILE A 200 0.19 -11.05 -5.64
N ALA A 201 -0.41 -12.24 -5.57
CA ALA A 201 -0.57 -12.95 -4.30
C ALA A 201 0.79 -13.31 -3.68
N GLY A 202 1.77 -13.73 -4.51
CA GLY A 202 3.11 -14.06 -4.07
C GLY A 202 3.87 -12.86 -3.49
N PHE A 203 3.73 -11.67 -4.09
CA PHE A 203 4.28 -10.44 -3.52
C PHE A 203 3.70 -10.16 -2.12
N LEU A 204 2.38 -10.21 -1.97
CA LEU A 204 1.72 -9.94 -0.70
C LEU A 204 2.08 -10.99 0.37
N GLN A 205 2.17 -12.27 0.02
CA GLN A 205 2.60 -13.33 0.93
C GLN A 205 4.05 -13.12 1.41
N GLU A 206 4.96 -12.75 0.49
CA GLU A 206 6.35 -12.47 0.82
C GLU A 206 6.46 -11.23 1.72
N ALA A 207 5.72 -10.16 1.39
CA ALA A 207 5.65 -8.95 2.21
C ALA A 207 5.12 -9.25 3.61
N ARG A 208 4.02 -9.99 3.74
CA ARG A 208 3.46 -10.40 5.04
C ARG A 208 4.47 -11.21 5.86
N GLY A 209 5.17 -12.15 5.25
CA GLY A 209 6.21 -12.95 5.93
C GLY A 209 7.34 -12.09 6.49
N ARG A 210 7.82 -11.13 5.70
CA ARG A 210 8.89 -10.20 6.12
C ARG A 210 8.43 -9.16 7.13
N LEU A 211 7.17 -8.77 7.09
CA LEU A 211 6.59 -7.80 8.03
C LEU A 211 6.15 -8.41 9.37
N ALA A 212 6.00 -9.72 9.45
CA ALA A 212 5.55 -10.41 10.68
C ALA A 212 6.34 -10.03 11.96
N PRO A 213 7.69 -9.87 11.93
CA PRO A 213 8.45 -9.49 13.12
C PRO A 213 8.13 -8.09 13.66
N TYR A 214 7.53 -7.22 12.85
CA TYR A 214 7.27 -5.82 13.22
C TYR A 214 5.88 -5.61 13.84
N ASN A 215 5.06 -6.67 13.92
CA ASN A 215 3.70 -6.61 14.49
C ASN A 215 2.84 -5.50 13.86
N VAL A 216 2.96 -5.28 12.54
CA VAL A 216 2.12 -4.37 11.77
C VAL A 216 1.06 -5.15 11.01
N PHE A 217 -0.10 -4.53 10.75
CA PHE A 217 -1.08 -5.09 9.84
C PHE A 217 -0.67 -4.86 8.38
N VAL A 218 -1.11 -5.77 7.50
CA VAL A 218 -0.89 -5.69 6.07
C VAL A 218 -2.23 -5.54 5.36
N ALA A 219 -2.36 -4.51 4.55
CA ALA A 219 -3.56 -4.23 3.75
C ALA A 219 -3.22 -4.17 2.26
N ALA A 220 -4.20 -4.43 1.41
CA ALA A 220 -4.09 -4.26 -0.03
C ALA A 220 -5.28 -3.50 -0.59
N ASP A 221 -5.00 -2.48 -1.42
CA ASP A 221 -6.00 -1.80 -2.21
C ASP A 221 -6.33 -2.64 -3.43
N ILE A 222 -7.61 -2.94 -3.60
CA ILE A 222 -8.09 -3.74 -4.72
C ILE A 222 -9.06 -2.93 -5.58
N PHE A 223 -9.02 -3.19 -6.88
CA PHE A 223 -9.94 -2.57 -7.82
C PHE A 223 -11.37 -3.03 -7.54
N GLY A 224 -12.33 -2.11 -7.53
CA GLY A 224 -13.69 -2.39 -7.08
C GLY A 224 -14.36 -3.59 -7.78
N TYR A 225 -14.10 -3.78 -9.08
CA TYR A 225 -14.64 -4.91 -9.83
C TYR A 225 -14.15 -6.30 -9.35
N VAL A 226 -13.03 -6.37 -8.65
CA VAL A 226 -12.51 -7.63 -8.05
C VAL A 226 -13.52 -8.23 -7.06
N CYS A 227 -14.39 -7.41 -6.46
CA CYS A 227 -15.42 -7.88 -5.55
C CYS A 227 -16.52 -8.72 -6.24
N TRP A 228 -16.68 -8.62 -7.56
CA TRP A 228 -17.72 -9.32 -8.34
C TRP A 228 -17.16 -10.24 -9.41
N ASN A 229 -15.98 -9.93 -9.97
CA ASN A 229 -15.42 -10.68 -11.07
C ASN A 229 -14.79 -12.00 -10.56
N LEU A 230 -15.03 -13.08 -11.31
CA LEU A 230 -14.44 -14.39 -11.00
C LEU A 230 -13.03 -14.56 -11.58
N ASN A 231 -12.65 -13.73 -12.57
CA ASN A 231 -11.31 -13.68 -13.15
C ASN A 231 -10.45 -12.62 -12.43
N ASP A 232 -9.19 -12.45 -12.88
CA ASP A 232 -8.26 -11.49 -12.32
C ASP A 232 -8.43 -10.04 -12.82
N THR A 233 -9.51 -9.74 -13.52
CA THR A 233 -9.78 -8.44 -14.16
C THR A 233 -8.68 -7.95 -15.09
N ASP A 234 -7.89 -8.86 -15.68
CA ASP A 234 -6.69 -8.62 -16.50
C ASP A 234 -5.55 -7.88 -15.78
N ILE A 235 -5.64 -7.70 -14.44
CA ILE A 235 -4.66 -6.94 -13.62
C ILE A 235 -3.99 -7.78 -12.53
N GLY A 236 -4.26 -9.08 -12.47
CA GLY A 236 -3.68 -9.99 -11.48
C GLY A 236 -4.36 -9.97 -10.11
N GLN A 237 -5.40 -9.17 -9.93
CA GLN A 237 -6.14 -9.13 -8.67
C GLN A 237 -7.30 -10.13 -8.68
N LYS A 238 -7.26 -11.08 -7.78
CA LYS A 238 -8.33 -12.04 -7.52
C LYS A 238 -8.59 -12.10 -6.02
N LEU A 239 -9.86 -12.07 -5.62
CA LEU A 239 -10.24 -11.82 -4.22
C LEU A 239 -9.63 -12.84 -3.25
N ASP A 240 -9.88 -14.13 -3.44
CA ASP A 240 -9.45 -15.16 -2.49
C ASP A 240 -7.93 -15.25 -2.29
N PRO A 241 -7.08 -15.27 -3.36
CA PRO A 241 -5.63 -15.26 -3.18
C PRO A 241 -5.10 -14.03 -2.44
N ILE A 242 -5.67 -12.84 -2.70
CA ILE A 242 -5.27 -11.62 -2.00
C ILE A 242 -5.73 -11.66 -0.54
N ALA A 243 -6.99 -11.98 -0.28
CA ALA A 243 -7.55 -12.06 1.07
C ALA A 243 -6.78 -13.03 1.99
N SER A 244 -6.25 -14.12 1.41
CA SER A 244 -5.42 -15.08 2.15
C SER A 244 -4.03 -14.54 2.52
N ALA A 245 -3.58 -13.48 1.85
CA ALA A 245 -2.23 -12.92 2.01
C ALA A 245 -2.18 -11.65 2.86
N VAL A 246 -3.32 -11.04 3.22
CA VAL A 246 -3.38 -9.77 3.95
C VAL A 246 -4.29 -9.84 5.18
N ASP A 247 -4.23 -8.83 6.05
CA ASP A 247 -5.09 -8.69 7.22
C ASP A 247 -6.35 -7.87 6.88
N TYR A 248 -6.23 -6.91 5.96
CA TYR A 248 -7.31 -6.04 5.51
C TYR A 248 -7.36 -5.93 3.99
N LEU A 249 -8.56 -5.80 3.46
CA LEU A 249 -8.83 -5.44 2.06
C LEU A 249 -9.41 -4.03 2.02
N SER A 250 -8.90 -3.20 1.12
CA SER A 250 -9.39 -1.85 0.85
C SER A 250 -9.96 -1.78 -0.58
N PRO A 251 -11.21 -2.21 -0.81
CA PRO A 251 -11.79 -2.16 -2.14
C PRO A 251 -12.14 -0.74 -2.55
N MET A 252 -11.74 -0.35 -3.75
CA MET A 252 -12.04 0.96 -4.36
C MET A 252 -13.49 0.98 -4.87
N LEU A 253 -14.44 1.17 -3.97
CA LEU A 253 -15.88 1.14 -4.24
C LEU A 253 -16.41 2.53 -4.63
N TYR A 254 -15.69 3.26 -5.48
CA TYR A 254 -16.13 4.56 -5.97
C TYR A 254 -17.21 4.40 -7.02
N PRO A 255 -18.43 4.96 -6.87
CA PRO A 255 -19.50 4.84 -7.87
C PRO A 255 -19.06 5.25 -9.28
N SER A 256 -18.23 6.30 -9.40
CA SER A 256 -17.64 6.76 -10.66
C SER A 256 -16.63 5.79 -11.30
N GLY A 257 -16.09 4.84 -10.55
CA GLY A 257 -15.17 3.81 -11.04
C GLY A 257 -15.86 2.66 -11.76
N PHE A 258 -17.18 2.50 -11.59
CA PHE A 258 -17.93 1.39 -12.14
C PHE A 258 -18.58 1.75 -13.50
N GLN A 259 -17.75 2.02 -14.50
CA GLN A 259 -18.18 2.46 -15.84
C GLN A 259 -19.10 1.45 -16.57
N PHE A 260 -18.99 0.16 -16.23
CA PHE A 260 -19.82 -0.92 -16.80
C PHE A 260 -21.00 -1.31 -15.91
N GLY A 261 -21.26 -0.54 -14.83
CA GLY A 261 -22.26 -0.86 -13.82
C GLY A 261 -21.78 -1.92 -12.82
N ILE A 262 -22.67 -2.24 -11.89
CA ILE A 262 -22.50 -3.31 -10.89
C ILE A 262 -23.75 -4.18 -10.85
N PRO A 263 -23.75 -5.37 -10.23
CA PRO A 263 -24.94 -6.19 -10.11
C PRO A 263 -26.14 -5.42 -9.56
N GLY A 264 -27.22 -5.36 -10.34
CA GLY A 264 -28.44 -4.63 -10.01
C GLY A 264 -28.47 -3.14 -10.37
N TYR A 265 -27.32 -2.51 -10.72
CA TYR A 265 -27.24 -1.07 -11.02
C TYR A 265 -26.40 -0.79 -12.25
N ARG A 266 -27.05 -0.35 -13.33
CA ARG A 266 -26.37 -0.01 -14.60
C ARG A 266 -25.57 1.29 -14.49
N ASN A 267 -26.01 2.23 -13.67
CA ASN A 267 -25.33 3.51 -13.45
C ASN A 267 -25.18 3.78 -11.92
N PRO A 268 -24.10 3.30 -11.29
CA PRO A 268 -23.88 3.46 -9.85
C PRO A 268 -23.74 4.92 -9.41
N VAL A 269 -23.32 5.85 -10.30
CA VAL A 269 -23.20 7.28 -9.96
C VAL A 269 -24.56 7.90 -9.62
N GLN A 270 -25.64 7.40 -10.23
CA GLN A 270 -27.00 7.85 -9.92
C GLN A 270 -27.61 7.16 -8.69
N ASN A 271 -26.95 6.11 -8.18
CA ASN A 271 -27.36 5.31 -7.04
C ASN A 271 -26.11 4.99 -6.18
N PRO A 272 -25.51 6.03 -5.54
CA PRO A 272 -24.27 5.89 -4.79
C PRO A 272 -24.45 5.07 -3.50
#